data_df64355e02be1d23022b022f7ae0ea93
#
_entry.id   df64355e02be1d23022b022f7ae0ea93
#
_cell.length_a   1.000
_cell.length_b   1.000
_cell.length_c   1.000
_cell.angle_alpha   90.00
_cell.angle_beta   90.00
_cell.angle_gamma   90.00
#
_symmetry.space_group_name_H-M   'P 1'
#
loop_
_entity.id
_entity.type
_entity.pdbx_description
1 polymer ?
#
loop_
_entity_poly.entity_id
_entity_poly.type
_entity_poly.pdbx_seq_one_letter_code
_entity_poly.pdbx_strand_id
1 'polypeptide(L)'
;MAKASYIQKGDAIDYTNAAETTIEYHEVVVIGSIIGVAQEPIPKGSTGAISIEGVYNLPTSESDIAVGTPVYWDASAGKAVKTNSGTLICAGVTVGAAAGSAVPVKLNVLSATKSA
;
A
#
# COMPACT_ATOMS: atom_id res chain seq x y z
N MET A 1 17.37 22.68 -19.47
CA MET A 1 16.73 22.28 -18.22
C MET A 1 15.56 21.35 -18.49
N ALA A 2 15.50 20.26 -17.75
CA ALA A 2 14.44 19.28 -17.93
C ALA A 2 13.12 19.83 -17.38
N LYS A 3 12.03 19.43 -18.00
CA LYS A 3 10.70 19.87 -17.58
C LYS A 3 9.80 18.66 -17.41
N ALA A 4 8.85 18.77 -16.50
CA ALA A 4 7.85 17.72 -16.27
C ALA A 4 6.52 18.14 -16.88
N SER A 5 5.77 17.18 -17.36
CA SER A 5 4.42 17.41 -17.87
C SER A 5 3.42 16.81 -16.91
N TYR A 6 2.35 17.53 -16.66
CA TYR A 6 1.25 16.99 -15.85
C TYR A 6 0.49 15.96 -16.67
N ILE A 7 0.31 14.76 -16.13
CA ILE A 7 -0.42 13.69 -16.79
C ILE A 7 -1.81 13.53 -16.17
N GLN A 8 -1.85 13.39 -14.83
CA GLN A 8 -3.11 13.14 -14.14
C GLN A 8 -2.89 13.26 -12.64
N LYS A 9 -3.99 13.31 -11.90
CA LYS A 9 -3.91 13.13 -10.45
C LYS A 9 -3.27 11.80 -10.15
N GLY A 10 -2.48 11.74 -9.09
CA GLY A 10 -1.70 10.56 -8.78
C GLY A 10 -2.30 9.68 -7.70
N ASP A 11 -3.63 9.71 -7.51
CA ASP A 11 -4.26 8.90 -6.48
C ASP A 11 -4.64 7.51 -6.94
N ALA A 12 -4.65 7.26 -8.25
CA ALA A 12 -4.89 5.92 -8.79
C ALA A 12 -4.12 5.76 -10.10
N ILE A 13 -3.75 4.53 -10.40
CA ILE A 13 -3.07 4.22 -11.66
C ILE A 13 -3.71 3.00 -12.30
N ASP A 14 -3.47 2.83 -13.59
CA ASP A 14 -3.89 1.62 -14.30
C ASP A 14 -2.82 0.55 -14.10
N TYR A 15 -3.27 -0.65 -13.77
CA TYR A 15 -2.36 -1.75 -13.50
C TYR A 15 -2.85 -2.99 -14.26
N THR A 16 -1.94 -3.63 -14.97
CA THR A 16 -2.24 -4.86 -15.69
C THR A 16 -1.87 -6.06 -14.83
N ASN A 17 -2.85 -6.93 -14.60
CA ASN A 17 -2.64 -8.10 -13.76
C ASN A 17 -1.89 -9.18 -14.52
N ALA A 18 -0.62 -9.35 -14.21
CA ALA A 18 0.20 -10.37 -14.82
C ALA A 18 0.23 -11.68 -14.02
N ALA A 19 -0.46 -11.72 -12.88
CA ALA A 19 -0.50 -12.92 -12.05
C ALA A 19 -1.49 -13.94 -12.61
N GLU A 20 -1.42 -15.16 -12.08
CA GLU A 20 -2.27 -16.24 -12.56
C GLU A 20 -3.68 -16.18 -12.00
N THR A 21 -3.92 -15.40 -10.97
CA THR A 21 -5.23 -15.30 -10.32
C THR A 21 -5.78 -13.89 -10.44
N THR A 22 -7.11 -13.78 -10.31
CA THR A 22 -7.77 -12.49 -10.29
C THR A 22 -7.36 -11.69 -9.06
N ILE A 23 -7.09 -10.41 -9.24
CA ILE A 23 -6.92 -9.50 -8.12
C ILE A 23 -8.33 -9.11 -7.68
N GLU A 24 -8.63 -9.33 -6.39
CA GLU A 24 -9.97 -9.06 -5.88
C GLU A 24 -10.11 -7.60 -5.47
N TYR A 25 -11.36 -7.13 -5.39
CA TYR A 25 -11.66 -5.80 -4.92
C TYR A 25 -11.08 -5.58 -3.52
N HIS A 26 -10.40 -4.47 -3.32
CA HIS A 26 -9.72 -4.09 -2.06
C HIS A 26 -8.51 -4.95 -1.72
N GLU A 27 -8.07 -5.78 -2.62
CA GLU A 27 -6.82 -6.53 -2.38
C GLU A 27 -5.62 -5.58 -2.45
N VAL A 28 -4.65 -5.79 -1.56
CA VAL A 28 -3.42 -5.02 -1.56
C VAL A 28 -2.49 -5.59 -2.62
N VAL A 29 -1.98 -4.74 -3.48
CA VAL A 29 -1.12 -5.14 -4.58
C VAL A 29 0.23 -4.46 -4.41
N VAL A 30 1.31 -5.23 -4.53
CA VAL A 30 2.66 -4.67 -4.49
C VAL A 30 3.05 -4.26 -5.90
N ILE A 31 3.42 -3.00 -6.06
CA ILE A 31 3.79 -2.43 -7.36
C ILE A 31 5.20 -1.87 -7.22
N GLY A 32 6.22 -2.68 -7.54
CA GLY A 32 7.59 -2.24 -7.37
C GLY A 32 7.89 -1.92 -5.92
N SER A 33 8.15 -0.67 -5.61
CA SER A 33 8.49 -0.21 -4.25
C SER A 33 7.32 0.41 -3.51
N ILE A 34 6.13 0.35 -4.06
CA ILE A 34 4.95 0.91 -3.40
C ILE A 34 3.85 -0.14 -3.34
N ILE A 35 2.80 0.16 -2.59
CA ILE A 35 1.63 -0.70 -2.59
C ILE A 35 0.42 0.07 -3.10
N GLY A 36 -0.61 -0.67 -3.49
CA GLY A 36 -1.87 -0.08 -3.87
C GLY A 36 -3.00 -0.98 -3.46
N VAL A 37 -4.22 -0.46 -3.60
CA VAL A 37 -5.43 -1.20 -3.24
C VAL A 37 -6.32 -1.25 -4.47
N ALA A 38 -6.73 -2.45 -4.88
CA ALA A 38 -7.53 -2.63 -6.07
C ALA A 38 -8.91 -2.00 -5.88
N GLN A 39 -9.34 -1.20 -6.86
CA GLN A 39 -10.64 -0.56 -6.82
C GLN A 39 -11.71 -1.37 -7.53
N GLU A 40 -11.32 -2.45 -8.16
CA GLU A 40 -12.22 -3.33 -8.89
C GLU A 40 -11.52 -4.68 -9.06
N PRO A 41 -12.26 -5.76 -9.31
CA PRO A 41 -11.62 -7.02 -9.63
C PRO A 41 -10.85 -6.90 -10.94
N ILE A 42 -9.63 -7.43 -10.98
CA ILE A 42 -8.79 -7.36 -12.18
C ILE A 42 -8.42 -8.78 -12.57
N PRO A 43 -9.12 -9.38 -13.53
CA PRO A 43 -8.77 -10.73 -13.97
C PRO A 43 -7.38 -10.80 -14.60
N LYS A 44 -6.85 -11.99 -14.67
CA LYS A 44 -5.57 -12.22 -15.30
C LYS A 44 -5.54 -11.61 -16.70
N GLY A 45 -4.51 -10.84 -16.98
CA GLY A 45 -4.32 -10.21 -18.28
C GLY A 45 -5.11 -8.94 -18.49
N SER A 46 -5.98 -8.58 -17.56
CA SER A 46 -6.78 -7.36 -17.67
C SER A 46 -6.11 -6.19 -16.97
N THR A 47 -6.56 -4.99 -17.30
CA THR A 47 -6.07 -3.76 -16.69
C THR A 47 -7.20 -3.14 -15.88
N GLY A 48 -6.89 -2.72 -14.67
CA GLY A 48 -7.86 -2.10 -13.80
C GLY A 48 -7.22 -1.02 -12.94
N ALA A 49 -8.04 -0.29 -12.19
CA ALA A 49 -7.58 0.83 -11.37
C ALA A 49 -7.10 0.36 -10.02
N ILE A 50 -5.94 0.83 -9.62
CA ILE A 50 -5.34 0.57 -8.30
C ILE A 50 -5.14 1.93 -7.64
N SER A 51 -5.69 2.10 -6.45
CA SER A 51 -5.48 3.31 -5.64
C SER A 51 -4.11 3.26 -4.98
N ILE A 52 -3.34 4.32 -5.12
CA ILE A 52 -2.01 4.39 -4.48
C ILE A 52 -1.94 5.52 -3.46
N GLU A 53 -3.05 6.18 -3.20
CA GLU A 53 -3.17 7.22 -2.17
C GLU A 53 -4.46 7.04 -1.42
N GLY A 54 -4.55 7.67 -0.26
CA GLY A 54 -5.74 7.62 0.56
C GLY A 54 -5.49 6.89 1.86
N VAL A 55 -6.51 6.82 2.69
CA VAL A 55 -6.44 6.15 3.98
C VAL A 55 -7.22 4.85 3.89
N TYR A 56 -6.55 3.76 4.19
CA TYR A 56 -7.16 2.43 4.16
C TYR A 56 -6.84 1.68 5.43
N ASN A 57 -7.76 0.85 5.88
CA ASN A 57 -7.48 -0.08 6.97
C ASN A 57 -6.72 -1.26 6.40
N LEU A 58 -5.49 -1.45 6.88
CA LEU A 58 -4.69 -2.59 6.46
C LEU A 58 -4.73 -3.65 7.56
N PRO A 59 -4.80 -4.93 7.20
CA PRO A 59 -4.78 -5.98 8.21
C PRO A 59 -3.44 -6.00 8.94
N THR A 60 -3.50 -6.23 10.24
CA THR A 60 -2.29 -6.34 11.07
C THR A 60 -2.55 -7.30 12.21
N SER A 61 -1.50 -7.97 12.66
CA SER A 61 -1.59 -8.78 13.87
C SER A 61 -1.00 -8.06 15.08
N GLU A 62 -0.54 -6.83 14.91
CA GLU A 62 0.05 -6.05 15.99
C GLU A 62 -0.99 -5.13 16.59
N SER A 63 -1.01 -5.02 17.90
CA SER A 63 -2.01 -4.21 18.59
C SER A 63 -1.41 -2.95 19.20
N ASP A 64 -0.12 -2.77 19.11
CA ASP A 64 0.56 -1.65 19.75
C ASP A 64 1.07 -0.62 18.74
N ILE A 65 0.36 -0.45 17.64
CA ILE A 65 0.70 0.55 16.64
C ILE A 65 -0.04 1.84 16.97
N ALA A 66 0.71 2.91 17.20
CA ALA A 66 0.15 4.22 17.50
C ALA A 66 0.05 5.07 16.25
N VAL A 67 -0.65 6.20 16.36
CA VAL A 67 -0.75 7.18 15.27
C VAL A 67 0.63 7.69 14.89
N GLY A 68 0.86 7.85 13.59
CA GLY A 68 2.11 8.41 13.11
C GLY A 68 3.24 7.41 12.99
N THR A 69 2.94 6.14 13.05
CA THR A 69 3.94 5.08 12.97
C THR A 69 4.13 4.64 11.52
N PRO A 70 5.36 4.62 11.01
CA PRO A 70 5.59 4.03 9.68
C PRO A 70 5.32 2.53 9.75
N VAL A 71 4.61 1.99 8.76
CA VAL A 71 4.33 0.57 8.69
C VAL A 71 4.77 0.02 7.35
N TYR A 72 5.02 -1.27 7.31
CA TYR A 72 5.56 -1.96 6.14
C TYR A 72 4.63 -3.10 5.78
N TRP A 73 4.58 -3.43 4.52
CA TRP A 73 3.69 -4.48 4.03
C TRP A 73 4.45 -5.80 3.91
N ASP A 74 4.00 -6.79 4.66
CA ASP A 74 4.54 -8.13 4.59
C ASP A 74 3.64 -8.96 3.67
N ALA A 75 4.06 -9.08 2.42
CA ALA A 75 3.24 -9.75 1.41
C ALA A 75 3.07 -11.24 1.70
N SER A 76 4.05 -11.87 2.32
CA SER A 76 3.92 -13.30 2.63
C SER A 76 2.92 -13.55 3.74
N ALA A 77 2.78 -12.64 4.69
CA ALA A 77 1.79 -12.77 5.75
C ALA A 77 0.47 -12.09 5.39
N GLY A 78 0.49 -11.18 4.41
CA GLY A 78 -0.66 -10.39 4.05
C GLY A 78 -1.04 -9.40 5.15
N LYS A 79 -0.06 -8.81 5.81
CA LYS A 79 -0.30 -7.93 6.95
C LYS A 79 0.66 -6.76 6.98
N ALA A 80 0.20 -5.67 7.61
CA ALA A 80 1.06 -4.52 7.90
C ALA A 80 1.79 -4.76 9.21
N VAL A 81 3.07 -4.41 9.24
CA VAL A 81 3.89 -4.57 10.43
C VAL A 81 4.68 -3.29 10.64
N LYS A 82 5.05 -3.02 11.88
CA LYS A 82 5.80 -1.79 12.18
C LYS A 82 7.31 -1.96 12.15
N THR A 83 7.79 -3.16 11.94
CA THR A 83 9.23 -3.42 11.88
C THR A 83 9.61 -3.88 10.48
N ASN A 84 10.55 -3.19 9.87
CA ASN A 84 11.06 -3.60 8.57
C ASN A 84 12.20 -4.58 8.78
N SER A 85 12.00 -5.83 8.37
CA SER A 85 13.02 -6.86 8.50
C SER A 85 14.04 -6.82 7.36
N GLY A 86 14.02 -5.78 6.54
CA GLY A 86 15.04 -5.55 5.53
C GLY A 86 14.53 -5.57 4.11
N THR A 87 13.47 -6.31 3.82
CA THR A 87 12.98 -6.47 2.46
C THR A 87 11.53 -6.06 2.28
N LEU A 88 10.90 -5.55 3.33
CA LEU A 88 9.50 -5.17 3.24
C LEU A 88 9.36 -3.79 2.61
N ILE A 89 8.23 -3.56 2.01
CA ILE A 89 7.92 -2.30 1.33
C ILE A 89 7.19 -1.39 2.31
N CYS A 90 7.60 -0.14 2.39
CA CYS A 90 6.92 0.83 3.24
C CYS A 90 5.51 1.05 2.72
N ALA A 91 4.51 0.74 3.54
CA ALA A 91 3.12 0.88 3.16
C ALA A 91 2.62 2.31 3.36
N GLY A 92 3.18 3.00 4.32
CA GLY A 92 2.77 4.36 4.63
C GLY A 92 2.90 4.65 6.10
N VAL A 93 2.13 5.62 6.57
CA VAL A 93 2.16 6.07 7.95
C VAL A 93 0.75 5.97 8.52
N THR A 94 0.62 5.48 9.74
CA THR A 94 -0.68 5.32 10.38
C THR A 94 -1.30 6.68 10.71
N VAL A 95 -2.62 6.77 10.54
CA VAL A 95 -3.38 7.96 10.91
C VAL A 95 -4.34 7.66 12.06
N GLY A 96 -4.26 6.47 12.61
CA GLY A 96 -5.03 6.06 13.78
C GLY A 96 -4.33 4.89 14.42
N ALA A 97 -4.71 4.54 15.64
CA ALA A 97 -4.12 3.41 16.35
C ALA A 97 -4.69 2.10 15.83
N ALA A 98 -3.91 1.03 15.94
CA ALA A 98 -4.38 -0.29 15.54
C ALA A 98 -5.52 -0.74 16.45
N ALA A 99 -6.55 -1.32 15.86
CA ALA A 99 -7.70 -1.83 16.61
C ALA A 99 -8.39 -2.91 15.77
N GLY A 100 -8.79 -4.01 16.43
CA GLY A 100 -9.56 -5.03 15.77
C GLY A 100 -8.85 -5.70 14.60
N SER A 101 -7.56 -5.91 14.70
CA SER A 101 -6.76 -6.56 13.66
C SER A 101 -6.58 -5.72 12.40
N ALA A 102 -6.79 -4.42 12.51
CA ALA A 102 -6.59 -3.50 11.39
C ALA A 102 -6.01 -2.20 11.89
N VAL A 103 -5.34 -1.48 11.01
CA VAL A 103 -4.78 -0.17 11.35
C VAL A 103 -4.99 0.76 10.15
N PRO A 104 -5.52 1.98 10.39
CA PRO A 104 -5.70 2.93 9.29
C PRO A 104 -4.37 3.56 8.88
N VAL A 105 -4.06 3.44 7.60
CA VAL A 105 -2.77 3.87 7.05
C VAL A 105 -3.01 4.80 5.87
N LYS A 106 -2.29 5.92 5.84
CA LYS A 106 -2.24 6.74 4.65
C LYS A 106 -1.17 6.14 3.74
N LEU A 107 -1.59 5.67 2.58
CA LEU A 107 -0.74 4.89 1.70
C LEU A 107 0.45 5.68 1.17
N ASN A 108 1.57 5.00 1.09
CA ASN A 108 2.76 5.47 0.37
C ASN A 108 3.36 6.78 0.86
N VAL A 109 3.16 7.10 2.13
CA VAL A 109 3.91 8.17 2.76
C VAL A 109 5.25 7.58 3.20
N LEU A 110 6.31 7.97 2.54
CA LEU A 110 7.62 7.34 2.74
C LEU A 110 8.43 8.11 3.75
N SER A 111 7.99 8.08 4.99
CA SER A 111 8.60 8.88 6.03
C SER A 111 9.95 8.35 6.47
N ALA A 112 10.19 7.13 6.21
CA ALA A 112 11.38 6.53 6.75
C ALA A 112 12.65 7.02 6.15
N THR A 113 12.51 7.82 5.35
CA THR A 113 13.66 8.27 4.84
C THR A 113 14.62 8.86 5.76
N LYS A 114 14.56 8.69 6.21
CA LYS A 114 15.35 9.13 6.71
C LYS A 114 15.91 8.71 7.44
N SER A 115 16.17 8.46 7.38
CA SER A 115 16.59 8.11 7.96
C SER A 115 17.40 8.23 8.31
N ALA A 116 17.46 8.41 8.47
CA ALA A 116 18.09 8.61 8.80
C ALA A 116 18.76 8.32 9.06
#